data_e48e2511d5d5675a1cd1f21be17f0dce
#
_entry.id   e48e2511d5d5675a1cd1f21be17f0dce
#
_cell.length_a   1.000
_cell.length_b   1.000
_cell.length_c   1.000
_cell.angle_alpha   90.00
_cell.angle_beta   90.00
_cell.angle_gamma   90.00
#
_symmetry.space_group_name_H-M   'P 1'
#
loop_
_entity.id
_entity.type
_entity.pdbx_description
1 polymer ?
#
loop_
_entity_poly.entity_id
_entity_poly.type
_entity_poly.pdbx_seq_one_letter_code
_entity_poly.pdbx_strand_id
1 'polypeptide(L)'
;ALEGALHFPAAFGMMMNQTDNVSMVDIPLQNDELAGQPLRRIKLEGDALVVGVHRSGEVLVPHGDTVLRRRDILVLVGNPEALRAARRQLDPDLA
;
A
#
# COMPACT_ATOMS: atom_id res chain seq x y z
N ALA A 1 -8.07 -13.67 19.82
CA ALA A 1 -8.08 -13.28 19.65
C ALA A 1 -8.14 -12.67 18.60
N LEU A 2 -8.04 -12.87 17.97
CA LEU A 2 -8.24 -12.25 17.18
C LEU A 2 -8.76 -11.11 17.32
N GLU A 3 -8.93 -10.79 18.29
CA GLU A 3 -9.50 -9.63 18.55
C GLU A 3 -8.81 -8.52 17.97
N GLY A 4 -7.52 -8.44 18.00
CA GLY A 4 -6.77 -7.36 17.41
C GLY A 4 -7.08 -7.20 15.97
N ALA A 5 -7.14 -8.30 15.28
CA ALA A 5 -7.39 -8.24 13.87
C ALA A 5 -8.82 -7.86 13.58
N LEU A 6 -9.67 -8.06 14.54
CA LEU A 6 -11.03 -7.73 14.34
C LEU A 6 -11.37 -6.32 14.63
N HIS A 7 -10.40 -5.56 15.09
CA HIS A 7 -10.66 -4.20 15.47
C HIS A 7 -10.36 -3.24 14.38
N PHE A 8 -10.87 -3.49 13.21
CA PHE A 8 -10.84 -2.49 12.19
C PHE A 8 -11.70 -1.34 12.60
N PRO A 9 -11.30 -0.13 12.28
CA PRO A 9 -12.17 1.00 12.52
C PRO A 9 -13.51 0.81 11.84
N ALA A 10 -14.54 1.24 12.47
CA ALA A 10 -15.87 1.11 11.91
C ALA A 10 -15.95 1.80 10.55
N ALA A 11 -15.28 2.92 10.40
CA ALA A 11 -15.30 3.62 9.13
C ALA A 11 -14.69 2.78 8.03
N PHE A 12 -13.62 2.05 8.34
CA PHE A 12 -13.02 1.19 7.34
C PHE A 12 -13.97 0.07 6.95
N GLY A 13 -14.64 -0.52 7.91
CA GLY A 13 -15.59 -1.56 7.63
C GLY A 13 -16.75 -1.07 6.79
N MET A 14 -17.22 0.13 7.09
CA MET A 14 -18.29 0.69 6.29
C MET A 14 -17.85 0.96 4.87
N MET A 15 -16.63 1.41 4.71
CA MET A 15 -16.11 1.67 3.39
C MET A 15 -16.05 0.39 2.58
N MET A 16 -15.61 -0.69 3.18
CA MET A 16 -15.55 -1.96 2.49
C MET A 16 -16.93 -2.45 2.11
N ASN A 17 -17.92 -2.18 2.93
CA ASN A 17 -19.27 -2.61 2.63
C ASN A 17 -19.93 -1.77 1.57
N GLN A 18 -19.57 -0.51 1.49
CA GLN A 18 -20.24 0.40 0.58
C GLN A 18 -19.66 0.37 -0.81
N THR A 19 -18.41 -0.01 -0.95
CA THR A 19 -17.81 -0.05 -2.25
C THR A 19 -17.37 -1.44 -2.52
N ASP A 20 -17.94 -2.07 -3.48
CA ASP A 20 -17.53 -3.39 -3.87
C ASP A 20 -16.22 -3.37 -4.61
N ASN A 21 -15.63 -2.19 -4.78
CA ASN A 21 -14.45 -2.05 -5.61
C ASN A 21 -13.16 -1.87 -4.84
N VAL A 22 -13.20 -2.00 -3.53
CA VAL A 22 -11.98 -1.84 -2.74
C VAL A 22 -11.29 -3.19 -2.62
N SER A 23 -10.02 -3.21 -2.96
CA SER A 23 -9.21 -4.42 -2.90
C SER A 23 -7.91 -4.13 -2.19
N MET A 24 -7.21 -5.18 -1.78
CA MET A 24 -5.93 -5.06 -1.13
C MET A 24 -4.93 -5.91 -1.89
N VAL A 25 -3.77 -5.35 -2.19
CA VAL A 25 -2.74 -6.05 -2.94
C VAL A 25 -1.38 -5.77 -2.33
N ASP A 26 -0.45 -6.68 -2.60
CA ASP A 26 0.95 -6.51 -2.23
C ASP A 26 1.72 -6.20 -3.50
N ILE A 27 2.49 -5.13 -3.49
CA ILE A 27 3.27 -4.73 -4.65
C ILE A 27 4.71 -4.52 -4.23
N PRO A 28 5.66 -5.25 -4.83
CA PRO A 28 7.06 -5.03 -4.50
C PRO A 28 7.55 -3.71 -5.09
N LEU A 29 8.41 -3.04 -4.35
CA LEU A 29 8.98 -1.78 -4.81
C LEU A 29 10.20 -2.09 -5.66
N GLN A 30 10.06 -1.88 -6.96
CA GLN A 30 11.12 -2.15 -7.92
C GLN A 30 11.49 -0.92 -8.72
N ASN A 31 11.11 0.25 -8.25
CA ASN A 31 11.37 1.49 -8.93
C ASN A 31 12.48 2.24 -8.20
N ASP A 32 13.65 2.35 -8.85
CA ASP A 32 14.79 2.97 -8.21
C ASP A 32 14.58 4.45 -7.93
N GLU A 33 13.70 5.08 -8.67
CA GLU A 33 13.44 6.49 -8.43
C GLU A 33 12.67 6.72 -7.13
N LEU A 34 11.94 5.72 -6.70
CA LEU A 34 11.16 5.84 -5.48
C LEU A 34 11.88 5.26 -4.28
N ALA A 35 12.81 4.36 -4.50
CA ALA A 35 13.58 3.80 -3.39
C ALA A 35 14.44 4.89 -2.79
N GLY A 36 14.47 4.94 -1.46
CA GLY A 36 15.23 5.98 -0.76
C GLY A 36 14.43 7.22 -0.47
N GLN A 37 13.18 7.28 -0.90
CA GLN A 37 12.35 8.44 -0.68
C GLN A 37 11.39 8.19 0.47
N PRO A 38 11.05 9.23 1.24
CA PRO A 38 10.04 9.07 2.27
C PRO A 38 8.67 8.92 1.64
N LEU A 39 7.82 8.19 2.30
CA LEU A 39 6.51 7.87 1.76
C LEU A 39 5.71 9.14 1.44
N ARG A 40 5.87 10.20 2.22
CA ARG A 40 5.12 11.43 1.98
C ARG A 40 5.44 12.06 0.63
N ARG A 41 6.57 11.70 0.03
CA ARG A 41 6.95 12.26 -1.26
C ARG A 41 6.48 11.43 -2.43
N ILE A 42 5.98 10.25 -2.15
CA ILE A 42 5.54 9.35 -3.20
C ILE A 42 4.06 9.56 -3.41
N LYS A 43 3.72 10.07 -4.57
CA LYS A 43 2.32 10.34 -4.90
C LYS A 43 1.82 9.27 -5.83
N LEU A 44 0.88 8.50 -5.34
CA LEU A 44 0.27 7.47 -6.16
C LEU A 44 -0.85 8.07 -6.97
N GLU A 45 -0.96 7.62 -8.20
CA GLU A 45 -2.08 8.03 -9.03
C GLU A 45 -3.32 7.33 -8.52
N GLY A 46 -4.41 8.06 -8.45
CA GLY A 46 -5.64 7.46 -7.99
C GLY A 46 -5.70 7.35 -6.49
N ASP A 47 -6.74 6.71 -6.02
CA ASP A 47 -7.02 6.65 -4.59
C ASP A 47 -6.54 5.34 -4.00
N ALA A 48 -5.24 5.17 -3.93
CA ALA A 48 -4.64 4.02 -3.27
C ALA A 48 -3.96 4.47 -1.99
N LEU A 49 -4.03 3.62 -0.98
CA LEU A 49 -3.48 3.92 0.33
C LEU A 49 -2.50 2.82 0.71
N VAL A 50 -1.31 3.21 1.15
CA VAL A 50 -0.33 2.25 1.64
C VAL A 50 -0.65 1.97 3.10
N VAL A 51 -1.01 0.74 3.41
CA VAL A 51 -1.40 0.38 4.75
C VAL A 51 -0.36 -0.47 5.47
N GLY A 52 0.66 -0.92 4.78
CA GLY A 52 1.71 -1.71 5.41
C GLY A 52 2.92 -1.81 4.52
N VAL A 53 4.06 -2.12 5.12
CA VAL A 53 5.30 -2.36 4.40
C VAL A 53 5.93 -3.60 4.98
N HIS A 54 6.22 -4.58 4.14
CA HIS A 54 6.97 -5.76 4.55
C HIS A 54 8.43 -5.58 4.15
N ARG A 55 9.30 -5.69 5.12
CA ARG A 55 10.72 -5.51 4.89
C ARG A 55 11.47 -6.61 5.64
N SER A 56 12.14 -7.47 4.90
CA SER A 56 12.96 -8.53 5.48
C SER A 56 12.20 -9.34 6.51
N GLY A 57 10.96 -9.70 6.18
CA GLY A 57 10.16 -10.52 7.06
C GLY A 57 9.46 -9.79 8.17
N GLU A 58 9.65 -8.48 8.26
CA GLU A 58 8.99 -7.67 9.29
C GLU A 58 7.95 -6.78 8.66
N VAL A 59 6.92 -6.50 9.42
CA VAL A 59 5.88 -5.59 8.98
C VAL A 59 6.09 -4.24 9.65
N LEU A 60 6.20 -3.21 8.84
CA LEU A 60 6.35 -1.85 9.33
C LEU A 60 5.05 -1.11 9.14
N VAL A 61 4.75 -0.24 10.10
CA VAL A 61 3.61 0.66 9.97
C VAL A 61 4.09 1.88 9.20
N PRO A 62 3.48 2.19 8.05
CA PRO A 62 3.99 3.30 7.24
C PRO A 62 3.60 4.64 7.82
N HIS A 63 4.55 5.55 7.79
CA HIS A 63 4.35 6.94 8.18
C HIS A 63 4.85 7.81 7.05
N GLY A 64 4.54 9.08 7.12
CA GLY A 64 4.97 10.00 6.07
C GLY A 64 6.47 10.05 5.90
N ASP A 65 7.21 9.90 6.99
CA ASP A 65 8.67 9.96 6.93
C ASP A 65 9.32 8.57 6.82
N THR A 66 8.54 7.53 6.62
CA THR A 66 9.09 6.20 6.40
C THR A 66 9.79 6.19 5.05
N VAL A 67 11.09 5.91 5.07
CA VAL A 67 11.87 5.86 3.84
C VAL A 67 11.75 4.46 3.26
N LEU A 68 11.31 4.40 2.01
CA LEU A 68 11.12 3.12 1.34
C LEU A 68 12.43 2.62 0.78
N ARG A 69 12.57 1.31 0.70
CA ARG A 69 13.76 0.67 0.18
C ARG A 69 13.37 -0.28 -0.92
N ARG A 70 14.31 -0.51 -1.81
CA ARG A 70 14.09 -1.49 -2.85
C ARG A 70 13.81 -2.83 -2.22
N ARG A 71 12.90 -3.58 -2.81
CA ARG A 71 12.45 -4.88 -2.33
C ARG A 71 11.48 -4.81 -1.16
N ASP A 72 11.15 -3.63 -0.69
CA ASP A 72 10.02 -3.53 0.21
C ASP A 72 8.78 -4.01 -0.51
N ILE A 73 7.90 -4.67 0.20
CA ILE A 73 6.61 -5.05 -0.36
C ILE A 73 5.57 -4.15 0.28
N LEU A 74 4.91 -3.36 -0.54
CA LEU A 74 3.93 -2.41 -0.05
C LEU A 74 2.56 -3.03 -0.13
N VAL A 75 1.82 -2.95 0.96
CA VAL A 75 0.45 -3.41 1.01
C VAL A 75 -0.44 -2.21 0.75
N LEU A 76 -1.23 -2.28 -0.31
CA LEU A 76 -2.06 -1.15 -0.71
C LEU A 76 -3.52 -1.53 -0.75
N VAL A 77 -4.34 -0.54 -0.47
CA VAL A 77 -5.79 -0.67 -0.55
C VAL A 77 -6.30 0.38 -1.51
N GLY A 78 -7.22 0.03 -2.36
CA GLY A 78 -7.79 0.97 -3.30
C GLY A 78 -8.69 0.26 -4.29
N ASN A 79 -9.27 1.04 -5.21
CA ASN A 79 -10.07 0.40 -6.25
C ASN A 79 -9.13 -0.20 -7.31
N PRO A 80 -9.65 -1.08 -8.16
CA PRO A 80 -8.76 -1.79 -9.09
C PRO A 80 -7.97 -0.87 -10.01
N GLU A 81 -8.56 0.23 -10.43
CA GLU A 81 -7.84 1.14 -11.32
C GLU A 81 -6.69 1.83 -10.59
N ALA A 82 -6.96 2.25 -9.35
CA ALA A 82 -5.92 2.89 -8.56
C ALA A 82 -4.79 1.90 -8.27
N LEU A 83 -5.14 0.65 -8.02
CA LEU A 83 -4.11 -0.35 -7.73
C LEU A 83 -3.31 -0.69 -8.96
N ARG A 84 -3.91 -0.69 -10.13
CA ARG A 84 -3.15 -0.89 -11.36
C ARG A 84 -2.19 0.26 -11.62
N ALA A 85 -2.65 1.48 -11.36
CA ALA A 85 -1.78 2.64 -11.52
C ALA A 85 -0.62 2.59 -10.54
N ALA A 86 -0.92 2.21 -9.28
CA ALA A 86 0.13 2.10 -8.28
C ALA A 86 1.14 1.03 -8.67
N ARG A 87 0.68 -0.08 -9.23
CA ARG A 87 1.58 -1.15 -9.64
C ARG A 87 2.53 -0.65 -10.72
N ARG A 88 2.03 0.11 -11.66
CA ARG A 88 2.90 0.65 -12.71
C ARG A 88 3.94 1.61 -12.15
N GLN A 89 3.59 2.36 -11.11
CA GLN A 89 4.54 3.26 -10.50
C GLN A 89 5.57 2.54 -9.66
N LEU A 90 5.13 1.54 -8.89
CA LEU A 90 6.01 0.88 -7.92
C LEU A 90 6.81 -0.24 -8.54
N ASP A 91 6.28 -0.86 -9.56
CA ASP A 91 6.95 -2.00 -10.19
C ASP A 91 6.76 -1.90 -11.70
N PRO A 92 7.45 -0.98 -12.34
CA PRO A 92 7.24 -0.75 -13.77
C PRO A 92 7.58 -1.95 -14.64
N ASP A 93 8.47 -2.82 -14.17
CA ASP A 93 8.87 -3.97 -14.96
C ASP A 93 7.77 -5.02 -15.06
N LEU A 94 6.82 -5.00 -14.15
CA LEU A 94 5.73 -5.93 -14.19
C LEU A 94 4.61 -5.45 -15.07
N ALA A 95 4.56 -4.19 -15.36
CA ALA A 95 3.43 -3.59 -16.08
C ALA A 95 3.39 -3.93 -17.58
#